data_9c6a65c07436951441434b64bb473ecd
#
_entry.id   9c6a65c07436951441434b64bb473ecd
#
_cell.length_a   1.000
_cell.length_b   1.000
_cell.length_c   1.000
_cell.angle_alpha   90.00
_cell.angle_beta   90.00
_cell.angle_gamma   90.00
#
_symmetry.space_group_name_H-M   'P 1'
#
loop_
_entity.id
_entity.type
_entity.pdbx_description
1 polymer ?
#
loop_
_entity_poly.entity_id
_entity_poly.type
_entity_poly.pdbx_seq_one_letter_code
_entity_poly.pdbx_strand_id
1 'polypeptide(L)'
;MGAPRRLRKKFEKPTLMWDRQRIEEEHALVEKYGLRNLRELWKASTELRRIRKNVKELFSGAASEEKGKQIISRLARYGIVKSDATLDDLLILTPDAFLERRLQTVVFKKGLAKTIKQARQLITHGFIAINGRKVTAPSYLVKLEEEKGIGYYKPFNIEHNILSSEPRSASMGEKASSEAEQQEEETEEGEGEAS
;
A
#
# COMPACT_ATOMS: atom_id res chain seq x y z
N MET A 1 4.65 21.49 30.45
CA MET A 1 4.67 20.67 29.25
C MET A 1 5.01 21.55 28.07
N GLY A 2 5.99 21.15 27.22
CA GLY A 2 6.33 21.92 26.04
C GLY A 2 5.30 21.77 24.93
N ALA A 3 5.23 22.74 24.00
CA ALA A 3 4.38 22.64 22.83
C ALA A 3 4.72 21.41 21.98
N PRO A 4 3.73 20.73 21.34
CA PRO A 4 4.01 19.57 20.51
C PRO A 4 4.93 19.95 19.37
N ARG A 5 5.95 19.13 19.10
CA ARG A 5 6.87 19.35 18.00
C ARG A 5 6.11 19.34 16.67
N ARG A 6 6.35 20.36 15.83
CA ARG A 6 5.77 20.43 14.49
C ARG A 6 6.19 19.22 13.68
N LEU A 7 5.21 18.48 13.15
CA LEU A 7 5.45 17.32 12.30
C LEU A 7 6.11 17.77 10.99
N ARG A 8 7.29 17.26 10.70
CA ARG A 8 7.98 17.50 9.43
C ARG A 8 7.45 16.55 8.36
N LYS A 9 7.33 17.05 7.13
CA LYS A 9 7.01 16.22 5.97
C LYS A 9 8.09 15.15 5.78
N LYS A 10 7.66 13.89 5.65
CA LYS A 10 8.56 12.75 5.40
C LYS A 10 8.65 12.37 3.92
N PHE A 11 8.12 13.19 3.03
CA PHE A 11 8.11 12.97 1.60
C PHE A 11 8.28 14.28 0.84
N GLU A 12 8.89 14.21 -0.31
CA GLU A 12 9.02 15.28 -1.29
C GLU A 12 8.01 15.04 -2.40
N LYS A 13 7.35 16.12 -2.83
CA LYS A 13 6.47 16.07 -4.00
C LYS A 13 7.32 16.07 -5.27
N PRO A 14 6.82 15.49 -6.37
CA PRO A 14 7.47 15.63 -7.67
C PRO A 14 7.58 17.09 -8.09
N THR A 15 8.65 17.43 -8.79
CA THR A 15 8.89 18.79 -9.29
C THR A 15 7.90 19.15 -10.38
N LEU A 16 7.72 18.23 -11.37
CA LEU A 16 6.74 18.38 -12.42
C LEU A 16 5.45 17.65 -12.01
N MET A 17 4.39 18.40 -11.71
CA MET A 17 3.12 17.81 -11.21
C MET A 17 2.34 17.10 -12.31
N TRP A 18 2.42 17.55 -13.55
CA TRP A 18 1.58 17.13 -14.66
C TRP A 18 2.34 16.33 -15.74
N ASP A 19 3.36 15.58 -15.34
CA ASP A 19 4.05 14.64 -16.21
C ASP A 19 3.20 13.36 -16.36
N ARG A 20 2.68 13.16 -17.59
CA ARG A 20 1.76 12.05 -17.89
C ARG A 20 2.41 10.69 -17.71
N GLN A 21 3.62 10.51 -18.25
CA GLN A 21 4.32 9.22 -18.15
C GLN A 21 4.57 8.81 -16.69
N ARG A 22 5.07 9.75 -15.88
CA ARG A 22 5.28 9.51 -14.46
C ARG A 22 3.98 9.20 -13.72
N ILE A 23 2.88 9.89 -14.05
CA ILE A 23 1.58 9.67 -13.43
C ILE A 23 1.07 8.25 -13.74
N GLU A 24 1.19 7.80 -14.97
CA GLU A 24 0.81 6.45 -15.39
C GLU A 24 1.62 5.38 -14.65
N GLU A 25 2.93 5.55 -14.55
CA GLU A 25 3.83 4.68 -13.77
C GLU A 25 3.47 4.65 -12.28
N GLU A 26 3.24 5.82 -11.68
CA GLU A 26 2.84 5.93 -10.27
C GLU A 26 1.48 5.27 -10.02
N HIS A 27 0.52 5.40 -10.92
CA HIS A 27 -0.79 4.74 -10.81
C HIS A 27 -0.67 3.22 -10.91
N ALA A 28 0.12 2.70 -11.83
CA ALA A 28 0.39 1.27 -11.95
C ALA A 28 0.99 0.69 -10.65
N LEU A 29 1.93 1.41 -10.04
CA LEU A 29 2.50 1.02 -8.73
C LEU A 29 1.47 1.11 -7.59
N VAL A 30 0.63 2.13 -7.58
CA VAL A 30 -0.44 2.28 -6.57
C VAL A 30 -1.42 1.12 -6.63
N GLU A 31 -1.79 0.69 -7.83
CA GLU A 31 -2.70 -0.43 -8.04
C GLU A 31 -2.03 -1.75 -7.67
N LYS A 32 -0.82 -1.99 -8.15
CA LYS A 32 -0.02 -3.20 -7.87
C LYS A 32 0.14 -3.46 -6.37
N TYR A 33 0.45 -2.42 -5.60
CA TYR A 33 0.69 -2.55 -4.15
C TYR A 33 -0.51 -2.16 -3.27
N GLY A 34 -1.66 -1.86 -3.86
CA GLY A 34 -2.88 -1.49 -3.15
C GLY A 34 -2.71 -0.30 -2.22
N LEU A 35 -1.98 0.73 -2.66
CA LEU A 35 -1.72 1.92 -1.88
C LEU A 35 -2.98 2.79 -1.82
N ARG A 36 -3.18 3.48 -0.69
CA ARG A 36 -4.34 4.38 -0.53
C ARG A 36 -4.15 5.71 -1.24
N ASN A 37 -2.91 6.21 -1.25
CA ASN A 37 -2.58 7.53 -1.80
C ASN A 37 -1.16 7.52 -2.39
N LEU A 38 -0.91 8.40 -3.36
CA LEU A 38 0.42 8.69 -3.92
C LEU A 38 1.45 9.10 -2.86
N ARG A 39 1.01 9.67 -1.73
CA ARG A 39 1.93 10.02 -0.62
C ARG A 39 2.68 8.83 -0.04
N GLU A 40 2.10 7.64 -0.09
CA GLU A 40 2.76 6.41 0.39
C GLU A 40 3.89 6.01 -0.58
N LEU A 41 3.66 6.14 -1.89
CA LEU A 41 4.66 5.94 -2.92
C LEU A 41 5.78 7.00 -2.82
N TRP A 42 5.41 8.26 -2.69
CA TRP A 42 6.40 9.34 -2.57
C TRP A 42 7.28 9.24 -1.32
N LYS A 43 6.79 8.62 -0.23
CA LYS A 43 7.63 8.30 0.94
C LYS A 43 8.71 7.28 0.58
N ALA A 44 8.36 6.22 -0.13
CA ALA A 44 9.32 5.20 -0.57
C ALA A 44 10.35 5.82 -1.53
N SER A 45 9.90 6.61 -2.50
CA SER A 45 10.77 7.32 -3.45
C SER A 45 11.69 8.32 -2.76
N THR A 46 11.21 9.02 -1.72
CA THR A 46 12.03 9.98 -0.95
C THR A 46 13.10 9.25 -0.14
N GLU A 47 12.77 8.11 0.47
CA GLU A 47 13.74 7.31 1.21
C GLU A 47 14.84 6.78 0.27
N LEU A 48 14.45 6.28 -0.90
CA LEU A 48 15.39 5.87 -1.94
C LEU A 48 16.29 7.03 -2.39
N ARG A 49 15.73 8.21 -2.62
CA ARG A 49 16.51 9.41 -2.99
C ARG A 49 17.53 9.78 -1.92
N ARG A 50 17.17 9.66 -0.64
CA ARG A 50 18.09 9.89 0.48
C ARG A 50 19.23 8.88 0.49
N ILE A 51 18.94 7.61 0.25
CA ILE A 51 19.97 6.56 0.16
C ILE A 51 20.92 6.87 -0.98
N ARG A 52 20.40 7.13 -2.19
CA ARG A 52 21.22 7.49 -3.35
C ARG A 52 22.07 8.75 -3.11
N LYS A 53 21.52 9.74 -2.38
CA LYS A 53 22.29 10.94 -2.01
C LYS A 53 23.45 10.57 -1.08
N ASN A 54 23.21 9.78 -0.05
CA ASN A 54 24.23 9.36 0.88
C ASN A 54 25.35 8.53 0.18
N VAL A 55 24.95 7.65 -0.76
CA VAL A 55 25.90 6.87 -1.58
C VAL A 55 26.76 7.79 -2.45
N LYS A 56 26.17 8.80 -3.09
CA LYS A 56 26.94 9.81 -3.86
C LYS A 56 27.90 10.60 -3.00
N GLU A 57 27.54 10.95 -1.76
CA GLU A 57 28.42 11.60 -0.80
C GLU A 57 29.58 10.71 -0.38
N LEU A 58 29.38 9.38 -0.31
CA LEU A 58 30.43 8.39 -0.05
C LEU A 58 31.43 8.32 -1.22
N PHE A 59 30.95 8.28 -2.46
CA PHE A 59 31.81 8.25 -3.64
C PHE A 59 32.63 9.54 -3.81
N SER A 60 32.10 10.68 -3.38
CA SER A 60 32.83 11.97 -3.39
C SER A 60 33.88 12.09 -2.27
N GLY A 61 34.03 11.09 -1.40
CA GLY A 61 34.93 11.15 -0.25
C GLY A 61 34.47 12.06 0.89
N ALA A 62 33.28 12.66 0.79
CA ALA A 62 32.75 13.56 1.81
C ALA A 62 32.22 12.83 3.07
N ALA A 63 32.08 11.51 3.02
CA ALA A 63 31.59 10.71 4.12
C ALA A 63 32.52 9.51 4.40
N SER A 64 32.53 9.03 5.65
CA SER A 64 33.34 7.87 6.04
C SER A 64 32.78 6.57 5.50
N GLU A 65 33.63 5.61 5.15
CA GLU A 65 33.24 4.27 4.69
C GLU A 65 32.35 3.53 5.70
N GLU A 66 32.49 3.82 6.98
CA GLU A 66 31.64 3.24 8.03
C GLU A 66 30.16 3.54 7.83
N LYS A 67 29.83 4.74 7.32
CA LYS A 67 28.45 5.11 6.98
C LYS A 67 27.90 4.23 5.85
N GLY A 68 28.74 3.88 4.88
CA GLY A 68 28.38 2.97 3.80
C GLY A 68 27.98 1.59 4.34
N LYS A 69 28.84 1.02 5.20
CA LYS A 69 28.59 -0.27 5.85
C LYS A 69 27.30 -0.24 6.70
N GLN A 70 27.06 0.85 7.42
CA GLN A 70 25.82 1.02 8.21
C GLN A 70 24.57 1.05 7.33
N ILE A 71 24.61 1.72 6.17
CA ILE A 71 23.49 1.79 5.24
C ILE A 71 23.21 0.39 4.67
N ILE A 72 24.23 -0.33 4.21
CA ILE A 72 24.09 -1.70 3.68
C ILE A 72 23.52 -2.62 4.76
N SER A 73 24.09 -2.63 5.97
CA SER A 73 23.62 -3.43 7.10
C SER A 73 22.13 -3.14 7.44
N ARG A 74 21.75 -1.87 7.43
CA ARG A 74 20.35 -1.49 7.64
C ARG A 74 19.41 -2.04 6.56
N LEU A 75 19.79 -1.93 5.29
CA LEU A 75 18.99 -2.42 4.17
C LEU A 75 18.95 -3.96 4.09
N ALA A 76 20.06 -4.61 4.42
CA ALA A 76 20.15 -6.07 4.54
C ALA A 76 19.22 -6.60 5.65
N ARG A 77 19.13 -5.92 6.79
CA ARG A 77 18.19 -6.27 7.86
C ARG A 77 16.74 -6.27 7.41
N TYR A 78 16.36 -5.37 6.51
CA TYR A 78 15.03 -5.36 5.91
C TYR A 78 14.90 -6.33 4.72
N GLY A 79 15.98 -6.96 4.26
CA GLY A 79 15.99 -7.85 3.11
C GLY A 79 15.71 -7.13 1.77
N ILE A 80 16.06 -5.85 1.71
CA ILE A 80 15.97 -5.04 0.48
C ILE A 80 17.17 -5.35 -0.40
N VAL A 81 18.34 -5.58 0.24
CA VAL A 81 19.63 -5.86 -0.41
C VAL A 81 20.27 -7.04 0.31
N LYS A 82 21.15 -7.77 -0.38
CA LYS A 82 21.94 -8.83 0.23
C LYS A 82 23.02 -8.24 1.14
N SER A 83 23.53 -9.03 2.09
CA SER A 83 24.61 -8.61 3.00
C SER A 83 25.91 -8.23 2.27
N ASP A 84 26.15 -8.87 1.14
CA ASP A 84 27.38 -8.74 0.34
C ASP A 84 27.27 -7.71 -0.78
N ALA A 85 26.20 -6.90 -0.75
CA ALA A 85 25.92 -5.90 -1.79
C ALA A 85 26.95 -4.78 -1.77
N THR A 86 27.26 -4.28 -2.95
CA THR A 86 28.13 -3.12 -3.16
C THR A 86 27.36 -1.79 -3.05
N LEU A 87 28.08 -0.68 -2.96
CA LEU A 87 27.45 0.65 -2.98
C LEU A 87 26.77 0.95 -4.33
N ASP A 88 27.29 0.37 -5.42
CA ASP A 88 26.69 0.53 -6.76
C ASP A 88 25.31 -0.12 -6.85
N ASP A 89 25.11 -1.28 -6.22
CA ASP A 89 23.82 -1.94 -6.15
C ASP A 89 22.72 -1.05 -5.52
N LEU A 90 23.13 -0.18 -4.58
CA LEU A 90 22.20 0.76 -3.95
C LEU A 90 21.69 1.86 -4.90
N LEU A 91 22.46 2.18 -5.94
CA LEU A 91 22.06 3.17 -6.96
C LEU A 91 20.99 2.61 -7.93
N ILE A 92 21.00 1.30 -8.15
CA ILE A 92 20.09 0.61 -9.07
C ILE A 92 18.71 0.36 -8.41
N LEU A 93 18.61 0.41 -7.06
CA LEU A 93 17.37 0.13 -6.34
C LEU A 93 16.20 0.95 -6.88
N THR A 94 15.04 0.30 -7.02
CA THR A 94 13.75 0.90 -7.39
C THR A 94 12.85 1.08 -6.16
N PRO A 95 11.81 1.93 -6.21
CA PRO A 95 10.84 2.08 -5.13
C PRO A 95 10.12 0.77 -4.77
N ASP A 96 9.99 -0.15 -5.73
CA ASP A 96 9.38 -1.47 -5.55
C ASP A 96 10.01 -2.25 -4.40
N ALA A 97 11.34 -2.22 -4.28
CA ALA A 97 12.07 -2.93 -3.23
C ALA A 97 11.59 -2.54 -1.81
N PHE A 98 11.24 -1.27 -1.61
CA PHE A 98 10.66 -0.81 -0.34
C PHE A 98 9.19 -1.18 -0.19
N LEU A 99 8.42 -1.12 -1.28
CA LEU A 99 7.00 -1.46 -1.27
C LEU A 99 6.77 -2.95 -1.03
N GLU A 100 7.67 -3.79 -1.51
CA GLU A 100 7.65 -5.24 -1.28
C GLU A 100 7.87 -5.63 0.19
N ARG A 101 8.63 -4.84 0.93
CA ARG A 101 8.92 -5.08 2.36
C ARG A 101 7.89 -4.47 3.32
N ARG A 102 6.83 -3.85 2.80
CA ARG A 102 5.72 -3.35 3.63
C ARG A 102 4.90 -4.51 4.18
N LEU A 103 4.43 -4.35 5.43
CA LEU A 103 3.61 -5.36 6.10
C LEU A 103 2.40 -5.77 5.25
N GLN A 104 1.74 -4.81 4.59
CA GLN A 104 0.62 -5.09 3.71
C GLN A 104 0.97 -6.08 2.59
N THR A 105 2.10 -5.87 1.93
CA THR A 105 2.57 -6.73 0.84
C THR A 105 3.04 -8.10 1.36
N VAL A 106 3.74 -8.12 2.49
CA VAL A 106 4.22 -9.36 3.10
C VAL A 106 3.06 -10.23 3.58
N VAL A 107 2.01 -9.65 4.17
CA VAL A 107 0.79 -10.37 4.60
C VAL A 107 0.08 -10.99 3.39
N PHE A 108 0.00 -10.27 2.27
CA PHE A 108 -0.55 -10.80 1.02
C PHE A 108 0.33 -11.93 0.45
N LYS A 109 1.66 -11.74 0.37
CA LYS A 109 2.62 -12.76 -0.11
C LYS A 109 2.59 -14.04 0.73
N LYS A 110 2.31 -13.94 2.03
CA LYS A 110 2.13 -15.09 2.93
C LYS A 110 0.78 -15.80 2.80
N GLY A 111 -0.12 -15.32 1.94
CA GLY A 111 -1.44 -15.92 1.77
C GLY A 111 -2.42 -15.69 2.92
N LEU A 112 -2.11 -14.80 3.88
CA LEU A 112 -3.01 -14.43 4.96
C LEU A 112 -4.19 -13.57 4.49
N ALA A 113 -4.18 -13.10 3.25
CA ALA A 113 -5.25 -12.34 2.64
C ALA A 113 -5.40 -12.71 1.16
N LYS A 114 -6.62 -12.74 0.63
CA LYS A 114 -6.91 -13.05 -0.77
C LYS A 114 -6.52 -11.90 -1.72
N THR A 115 -6.58 -10.66 -1.25
CA THR A 115 -6.22 -9.46 -2.02
C THR A 115 -5.35 -8.52 -1.21
N ILE A 116 -4.57 -7.68 -1.88
CA ILE A 116 -3.73 -6.66 -1.22
C ILE A 116 -4.59 -5.64 -0.45
N LYS A 117 -5.77 -5.28 -0.96
CA LYS A 117 -6.72 -4.39 -0.28
C LYS A 117 -7.28 -5.04 0.98
N GLN A 118 -7.59 -6.33 0.95
CA GLN A 118 -8.01 -7.10 2.12
C GLN A 118 -6.89 -7.20 3.17
N ALA A 119 -5.64 -7.42 2.75
CA ALA A 119 -4.49 -7.39 3.66
C ALA A 119 -4.43 -6.08 4.45
N ARG A 120 -4.63 -4.95 3.76
CA ARG A 120 -4.70 -3.64 4.42
C ARG A 120 -5.82 -3.56 5.46
N GLN A 121 -7.01 -4.06 5.12
CA GLN A 121 -8.16 -4.08 6.02
C GLN A 121 -7.86 -4.91 7.27
N LEU A 122 -7.34 -6.12 7.12
CA LEU A 122 -6.96 -6.99 8.24
C LEU A 122 -5.94 -6.33 9.18
N ILE A 123 -4.93 -5.65 8.61
CA ILE A 123 -3.93 -4.95 9.41
C ILE A 123 -4.56 -3.78 10.17
N THR A 124 -5.34 -2.92 9.50
CA THR A 124 -5.93 -1.73 10.14
C THR A 124 -6.94 -2.10 11.23
N HIS A 125 -7.68 -3.19 11.06
CA HIS A 125 -8.58 -3.73 12.07
C HIS A 125 -7.86 -4.50 13.19
N GLY A 126 -6.55 -4.77 13.02
CA GLY A 126 -5.71 -5.35 14.05
C GLY A 126 -5.85 -6.86 14.19
N PHE A 127 -6.17 -7.55 13.11
CA PHE A 127 -6.16 -9.01 13.07
C PHE A 127 -4.77 -9.59 12.85
N ILE A 128 -3.79 -8.77 12.47
CA ILE A 128 -2.41 -9.19 12.21
C ILE A 128 -1.51 -8.87 13.40
N ALA A 129 -0.64 -9.82 13.73
CA ALA A 129 0.41 -9.69 14.73
C ALA A 129 1.78 -10.02 14.14
N ILE A 130 2.81 -9.43 14.73
CA ILE A 130 4.22 -9.73 14.50
C ILE A 130 4.79 -10.21 15.83
N ASN A 131 5.32 -11.42 15.89
CA ASN A 131 5.83 -12.03 17.13
C ASN A 131 4.85 -11.91 18.31
N GLY A 132 3.56 -12.18 18.07
CA GLY A 132 2.50 -12.10 19.08
C GLY A 132 2.02 -10.68 19.41
N ARG A 133 2.65 -9.63 18.89
CA ARG A 133 2.25 -8.23 19.11
C ARG A 133 1.37 -7.72 17.99
N LYS A 134 0.19 -7.21 18.32
CA LYS A 134 -0.74 -6.60 17.37
C LYS A 134 -0.12 -5.39 16.67
N VAL A 135 -0.18 -5.36 15.33
CA VAL A 135 0.30 -4.25 14.51
C VAL A 135 -0.83 -3.75 13.60
N THR A 136 -1.11 -2.44 13.64
CA THR A 136 -2.19 -1.79 12.88
C THR A 136 -1.70 -0.88 11.76
N ALA A 137 -0.38 -0.81 11.53
CA ALA A 137 0.24 0.05 10.54
C ALA A 137 0.57 -0.72 9.24
N PRO A 138 -0.19 -0.55 8.14
CA PRO A 138 0.08 -1.26 6.88
C PRO A 138 1.39 -0.84 6.20
N SER A 139 1.90 0.36 6.54
CA SER A 139 3.16 0.90 6.02
C SER A 139 4.41 0.45 6.80
N TYR A 140 4.26 -0.40 7.80
CA TYR A 140 5.37 -0.93 8.57
C TYR A 140 6.34 -1.71 7.66
N LEU A 141 7.64 -1.43 7.76
CA LEU A 141 8.68 -2.18 7.05
C LEU A 141 9.10 -3.38 7.88
N VAL A 142 8.84 -4.56 7.36
CA VAL A 142 9.09 -5.83 8.03
C VAL A 142 10.57 -6.20 7.89
N LYS A 143 11.23 -6.53 9.01
CA LYS A 143 12.57 -7.09 9.02
C LYS A 143 12.53 -8.57 8.63
N LEU A 144 13.65 -9.12 8.12
CA LEU A 144 13.76 -10.53 7.77
C LEU A 144 13.46 -11.45 8.97
N GLU A 145 13.95 -11.10 10.15
CA GLU A 145 13.72 -11.86 11.39
C GLU A 145 12.24 -11.88 11.79
N GLU A 146 11.55 -10.76 11.61
CA GLU A 146 10.15 -10.58 11.97
C GLU A 146 9.20 -11.27 10.99
N GLU A 147 9.65 -11.50 9.76
CA GLU A 147 8.83 -12.09 8.72
C GLU A 147 8.28 -13.47 9.09
N LYS A 148 9.09 -14.30 9.75
CA LYS A 148 8.67 -15.63 10.21
C LYS A 148 7.56 -15.55 11.27
N GLY A 149 7.57 -14.52 12.12
CA GLY A 149 6.63 -14.33 13.22
C GLY A 149 5.33 -13.61 12.86
N ILE A 150 5.05 -13.38 11.56
CA ILE A 150 3.80 -12.73 11.13
C ILE A 150 2.69 -13.78 11.06
N GLY A 151 1.58 -13.53 11.76
CA GLY A 151 0.40 -14.37 11.77
C GLY A 151 -0.85 -13.60 12.24
N TYR A 152 -1.95 -14.32 12.41
CA TYR A 152 -3.17 -13.74 12.98
C TYR A 152 -3.02 -13.52 14.49
N TYR A 153 -3.48 -12.40 14.98
CA TYR A 153 -3.54 -12.07 16.41
C TYR A 153 -4.68 -12.80 17.11
N LYS A 154 -5.82 -12.97 16.42
CA LYS A 154 -6.99 -13.70 16.88
C LYS A 154 -7.43 -14.67 15.80
N PRO A 155 -8.05 -15.81 16.14
CA PRO A 155 -8.62 -16.70 15.16
C PRO A 155 -9.62 -15.92 14.30
N PHE A 156 -9.43 -15.94 12.99
CA PHE A 156 -10.23 -15.20 12.02
C PHE A 156 -10.64 -16.13 10.88
N ASN A 157 -11.93 -16.41 10.78
CA ASN A 157 -12.49 -17.20 9.69
C ASN A 157 -12.77 -16.26 8.51
N ILE A 158 -11.98 -16.37 7.47
CA ILE A 158 -12.09 -15.57 6.25
C ILE A 158 -13.41 -15.85 5.52
N GLU A 159 -13.93 -17.08 5.60
CA GLU A 159 -15.11 -17.52 4.86
C GLU A 159 -16.41 -16.85 5.32
N HIS A 160 -16.56 -16.61 6.62
CA HIS A 160 -17.78 -16.02 7.18
C HIS A 160 -17.97 -14.51 6.85
N ASN A 161 -16.88 -13.79 6.55
CA ASN A 161 -16.94 -12.34 6.27
C ASN A 161 -17.11 -12.01 4.78
N ILE A 162 -17.04 -13.01 3.90
CA ILE A 162 -17.21 -12.79 2.44
C ILE A 162 -18.68 -12.90 2.05
N LEU A 163 -19.45 -13.72 2.75
CA LEU A 163 -20.88 -13.91 2.49
C LEU A 163 -21.76 -12.74 2.97
N SER A 164 -21.24 -11.86 3.83
CA SER A 164 -21.97 -10.67 4.31
C SER A 164 -21.70 -9.39 3.53
N SER A 165 -20.87 -9.44 2.49
CA SER A 165 -20.63 -8.33 1.57
C SER A 165 -21.09 -8.70 0.17
N GLU A 166 -22.38 -8.92 0.00
CA GLU A 166 -22.97 -8.82 -1.33
C GLU A 166 -22.74 -7.40 -1.88
N PRO A 167 -22.31 -7.27 -3.13
CA PRO A 167 -22.11 -5.96 -3.71
C PRO A 167 -23.47 -5.22 -3.74
N ARG A 168 -23.55 -4.11 -3.02
CA ARG A 168 -24.71 -3.19 -3.01
C ARG A 168 -25.13 -2.66 -4.39
N SER A 169 -24.48 -3.09 -5.46
CA SER A 169 -24.78 -2.72 -6.84
C SER A 169 -25.94 -3.52 -7.48
N ALA A 170 -26.33 -4.67 -6.92
CA ALA A 170 -27.44 -5.46 -7.48
C ALA A 170 -28.82 -4.94 -7.09
N SER A 171 -28.95 -4.25 -5.95
CA SER A 171 -30.26 -3.77 -5.48
C SER A 171 -30.72 -2.42 -6.06
N MET A 172 -29.86 -1.70 -6.79
CA MET A 172 -30.25 -0.47 -7.48
C MET A 172 -30.73 -0.71 -8.94
N GLY A 173 -30.33 -1.81 -9.55
CA GLY A 173 -30.75 -2.17 -10.91
C GLY A 173 -32.18 -2.72 -10.96
N GLU A 174 -32.59 -3.51 -9.95
CA GLU A 174 -33.93 -4.09 -9.93
C GLU A 174 -35.03 -3.11 -9.57
N LYS A 175 -34.75 -2.07 -8.79
CA LYS A 175 -35.73 -1.01 -8.50
C LYS A 175 -35.93 -0.06 -9.66
N ALA A 176 -34.91 0.21 -10.45
CA ALA A 176 -35.02 1.08 -11.62
C ALA A 176 -35.79 0.42 -12.78
N SER A 177 -35.70 -0.91 -12.95
CA SER A 177 -36.46 -1.62 -13.96
C SER A 177 -37.95 -1.79 -13.59
N SER A 178 -38.28 -2.00 -12.29
CA SER A 178 -39.65 -2.12 -11.84
C SER A 178 -40.41 -0.76 -11.83
N GLU A 179 -39.71 0.35 -11.63
CA GLU A 179 -40.31 1.69 -11.73
C GLU A 179 -40.49 2.14 -13.19
N ALA A 180 -39.66 1.66 -14.12
CA ALA A 180 -39.83 1.92 -15.55
C ALA A 180 -41.00 1.13 -16.17
N GLU A 181 -41.18 -0.13 -15.78
CA GLU A 181 -42.27 -0.98 -16.24
C GLU A 181 -43.66 -0.47 -15.72
N GLN A 182 -43.73 0.04 -14.50
CA GLN A 182 -44.94 0.61 -13.96
C GLN A 182 -45.34 1.94 -14.61
N GLN A 183 -44.40 2.72 -15.11
CA GLN A 183 -44.69 3.98 -15.80
C GLN A 183 -45.15 3.76 -17.26
N GLU A 184 -44.74 2.66 -17.91
CA GLU A 184 -45.21 2.30 -19.25
C GLU A 184 -46.64 1.73 -19.21
N GLU A 185 -47.03 0.95 -18.18
CA GLU A 185 -48.39 0.46 -18.01
C GLU A 185 -49.38 1.58 -17.71
N GLU A 186 -49.05 2.60 -16.88
CA GLU A 186 -49.93 3.74 -16.60
C GLU A 186 -50.14 4.67 -17.80
N THR A 187 -49.22 4.69 -18.77
CA THR A 187 -49.39 5.51 -19.99
C THR A 187 -50.21 4.80 -21.06
N GLU A 188 -50.23 3.45 -21.13
CA GLU A 188 -51.08 2.71 -22.06
C GLU A 188 -52.53 2.64 -21.63
N GLU A 189 -52.85 2.58 -20.33
CA GLU A 189 -54.26 2.64 -19.84
C GLU A 189 -54.90 4.05 -19.99
N GLY A 190 -54.11 5.13 -20.01
CA GLY A 190 -54.58 6.51 -20.18
C GLY A 190 -54.99 6.88 -21.61
N GLU A 191 -54.49 6.18 -22.65
CA GLU A 191 -54.86 6.43 -24.06
C GLU A 191 -56.07 5.63 -24.55
N GLY A 192 -56.52 4.63 -23.79
CA GLY A 192 -57.68 3.81 -24.13
C GLY A 192 -59.05 4.37 -23.80
N GLU A 193 -59.16 5.40 -22.95
CA GLU A 193 -60.46 6.00 -22.52
C GLU A 193 -60.85 7.29 -23.27
N ALA A 194 -60.10 7.74 -24.28
CA ALA A 194 -60.37 8.97 -25.04
C ALA A 194 -60.75 8.72 -26.53
N SER A 195 -61.44 7.61 -26.83
CA SER A 195 -62.00 7.38 -28.19
C SER A 195 -63.44 6.92 -28.14
#